data_eec16e159acf748c2e050b239246b0bb
#
_entry.id   eec16e159acf748c2e050b239246b0bb
#
_cell.length_a   1.000
_cell.length_b   1.000
_cell.length_c   1.000
_cell.angle_alpha   90.00
_cell.angle_beta   90.00
_cell.angle_gamma   90.00
#
_symmetry.space_group_name_H-M   'P 1'
#
loop_
_entity.id
_entity.type
_entity.pdbx_description
1 polymer ?
#
loop_
_entity_poly.entity_id
_entity_poly.type
_entity_poly.pdbx_seq_one_letter_code
_entity_poly.pdbx_strand_id
1 'polypeptide(L)'
;MQAIIALLIGLIFGLGLILSGMGNPAKVQNFLDIFGHWDPSLGLVMGGAIAAAMPVFLWARHRKQALLGAPMQLPTASAIDARLLTGAALFGIGWGLAGFCPGPAVMNLATLNGEVWLFVAAMLAGMGLQHMMDRTASH
;
A
#
# COMPACT_ATOMS: atom_id res chain seq x y z
N MET A 1 -17.54 -16.75 -6.59
CA MET A 1 -16.37 -16.76 -7.48
C MET A 1 -15.41 -15.62 -7.15
N GLN A 2 -15.86 -14.36 -7.06
CA GLN A 2 -14.99 -13.21 -6.71
C GLN A 2 -14.29 -13.35 -5.35
N ALA A 3 -15.00 -13.83 -4.31
CA ALA A 3 -14.43 -14.02 -2.98
C ALA A 3 -13.28 -15.05 -2.96
N ILE A 4 -13.39 -16.14 -3.72
CA ILE A 4 -12.36 -17.17 -3.81
C ILE A 4 -11.11 -16.60 -4.50
N ILE A 5 -11.29 -15.83 -5.58
CA ILE A 5 -10.20 -15.18 -6.29
C ILE A 5 -9.52 -14.15 -5.40
N ALA A 6 -10.29 -13.34 -4.68
CA ALA A 6 -9.73 -12.38 -3.72
C ALA A 6 -8.93 -13.07 -2.61
N LEU A 7 -9.42 -14.20 -2.10
CA LEU A 7 -8.70 -15.01 -1.10
C LEU A 7 -7.37 -15.52 -1.66
N LEU A 8 -7.37 -16.09 -2.87
CA LEU A 8 -6.15 -16.61 -3.50
C LEU A 8 -5.13 -15.50 -3.75
N ILE A 9 -5.56 -14.35 -4.25
CA ILE A 9 -4.69 -13.18 -4.46
C ILE A 9 -4.11 -12.71 -3.12
N GLY A 10 -4.95 -12.62 -2.08
CA GLY A 10 -4.52 -12.23 -0.74
C GLY A 10 -3.51 -13.20 -0.13
N LEU A 11 -3.70 -14.52 -0.33
CA LEU A 11 -2.76 -15.55 0.13
C LEU A 11 -1.41 -15.43 -0.60
N ILE A 12 -1.41 -15.29 -1.92
CA ILE A 12 -0.18 -15.11 -2.71
C ILE A 12 0.56 -13.84 -2.27
N PHE A 13 -0.16 -12.74 -2.08
CA PHE A 13 0.41 -11.48 -1.59
C PHE A 13 1.00 -11.62 -0.19
N GLY A 14 0.27 -12.25 0.74
CA GLY A 14 0.74 -12.50 2.10
C GLY A 14 1.99 -13.39 2.14
N LEU A 15 2.03 -14.46 1.35
CA LEU A 15 3.22 -15.31 1.19
C LEU A 15 4.41 -14.50 0.65
N GLY A 16 4.18 -13.63 -0.34
CA GLY A 16 5.22 -12.73 -0.86
C GLY A 16 5.78 -11.81 0.23
N LEU A 17 4.94 -11.24 1.10
CA LEU A 17 5.37 -10.41 2.22
C LEU A 17 6.19 -11.19 3.25
N ILE A 18 5.82 -12.44 3.55
CA ILE A 18 6.56 -13.31 4.47
C ILE A 18 7.94 -13.64 3.88
N LEU A 19 7.99 -14.08 2.63
CA LEU A 19 9.22 -14.46 1.96
C LEU A 19 10.21 -13.30 1.76
N SER A 20 9.68 -12.10 1.50
CA SER A 20 10.50 -10.88 1.37
C SER A 20 10.96 -10.30 2.71
N GLY A 21 10.43 -10.78 3.84
CA GLY A 21 10.68 -10.23 5.17
C GLY A 21 10.08 -8.85 5.40
N MET A 22 9.16 -8.39 4.54
CA MET A 22 8.54 -7.06 4.64
C MET A 22 7.56 -6.92 5.81
N GLY A 23 7.28 -7.98 6.55
CA GLY A 23 6.55 -7.94 7.82
C GLY A 23 7.34 -7.27 8.96
N ASN A 24 8.65 -7.12 8.81
CA ASN A 24 9.53 -6.51 9.82
C ASN A 24 9.72 -5.00 9.53
N PRO A 25 9.29 -4.09 10.44
CA PRO A 25 9.45 -2.65 10.25
C PRO A 25 10.91 -2.20 10.14
N ALA A 26 11.85 -2.94 10.73
CA ALA A 26 13.26 -2.64 10.61
C ALA A 26 13.77 -2.66 9.14
N LYS A 27 13.14 -3.44 8.26
CA LYS A 27 13.46 -3.42 6.82
C LYS A 27 13.20 -2.08 6.17
N VAL A 28 12.09 -1.43 6.53
CA VAL A 28 11.73 -0.10 6.03
C VAL A 28 12.67 0.95 6.61
N GLN A 29 12.91 0.90 7.93
CA GLN A 29 13.80 1.85 8.61
C GLN A 29 15.23 1.77 8.08
N ASN A 30 15.77 0.55 7.90
CA ASN A 30 17.11 0.35 7.34
C ASN A 30 17.22 0.81 5.89
N PHE A 31 16.15 0.72 5.10
CA PHE A 31 16.14 1.27 3.75
C PHE A 31 16.16 2.81 3.75
N LEU A 32 15.51 3.45 4.72
CA LEU A 32 15.51 4.91 4.87
C LEU A 32 16.80 5.46 5.50
N ASP A 33 17.55 4.61 6.22
CA ASP A 33 18.81 4.98 6.87
C ASP A 33 19.98 4.94 5.87
N ILE A 34 20.00 5.89 4.94
CA ILE A 34 20.98 5.98 3.85
C ILE A 34 22.42 6.18 4.39
N PHE A 35 22.57 6.78 5.58
CA PHE A 35 23.86 7.12 6.18
C PHE A 35 24.33 6.12 7.23
N GLY A 36 23.48 5.13 7.61
CA GLY A 36 23.82 4.08 8.60
C GLY A 36 23.88 2.69 7.97
N HIS A 37 23.05 1.77 8.48
CA HIS A 37 22.99 0.38 8.00
C HIS A 37 22.03 0.21 6.82
N TRP A 38 22.31 0.88 5.71
CA TRP A 38 21.45 0.86 4.53
C TRP A 38 21.22 -0.56 3.96
N ASP A 39 19.95 -0.96 3.87
CA ASP A 39 19.53 -2.25 3.29
C ASP A 39 18.70 -1.99 2.01
N PRO A 40 19.24 -2.26 0.81
CA PRO A 40 18.54 -2.04 -0.46
C PRO A 40 17.44 -3.06 -0.75
N SER A 41 17.21 -4.05 0.12
CA SER A 41 16.27 -5.15 -0.13
C SER A 41 14.84 -4.66 -0.42
N LEU A 42 14.37 -3.61 0.27
CA LEU A 42 13.07 -2.99 0.01
C LEU A 42 13.00 -2.42 -1.41
N GLY A 43 14.05 -1.74 -1.87
CA GLY A 43 14.13 -1.22 -3.24
C GLY A 43 14.05 -2.32 -4.30
N LEU A 44 14.70 -3.46 -4.06
CA LEU A 44 14.63 -4.62 -4.96
C LEU A 44 13.24 -5.24 -4.99
N VAL A 45 12.57 -5.36 -3.84
CA VAL A 45 11.18 -5.86 -3.76
C VAL A 45 10.23 -4.92 -4.50
N MET A 46 10.35 -3.60 -4.28
CA MET A 46 9.52 -2.61 -4.98
C MET A 46 9.79 -2.61 -6.50
N GLY A 47 11.06 -2.65 -6.90
CA GLY A 47 11.45 -2.73 -8.31
C GLY A 47 10.92 -3.99 -8.99
N GLY A 48 11.02 -5.14 -8.32
CA GLY A 48 10.46 -6.41 -8.80
C GLY A 48 8.93 -6.36 -8.93
N ALA A 49 8.24 -5.78 -7.96
CA ALA A 49 6.79 -5.60 -8.01
C ALA A 49 6.37 -4.71 -9.19
N ILE A 50 7.08 -3.59 -9.42
CA ILE A 50 6.82 -2.70 -10.56
C ILE A 50 7.10 -3.43 -11.88
N ALA A 51 8.22 -4.13 -12.00
CA ALA A 51 8.59 -4.88 -13.20
C ALA A 51 7.56 -5.96 -13.55
N ALA A 52 6.99 -6.64 -12.55
CA ALA A 52 5.94 -7.64 -12.73
C ALA A 52 4.57 -7.03 -13.05
N ALA A 53 4.21 -5.93 -12.40
CA ALA A 53 2.90 -5.29 -12.54
C ALA A 53 2.79 -4.47 -13.83
N MET A 54 3.88 -3.81 -14.27
CA MET A 54 3.85 -2.88 -15.39
C MET A 54 3.35 -3.50 -16.71
N PRO A 55 3.83 -4.67 -17.16
CA PRO A 55 3.32 -5.30 -18.39
C PRO A 55 1.82 -5.60 -18.30
N VAL A 56 1.36 -6.09 -17.15
CA VAL A 56 -0.06 -6.42 -16.91
C VAL A 56 -0.90 -5.14 -16.93
N PHE A 57 -0.43 -4.06 -16.30
CA PHE A 57 -1.12 -2.78 -16.29
C PHE A 57 -1.20 -2.13 -17.66
N LEU A 58 -0.10 -2.15 -18.43
CA LEU A 58 -0.08 -1.66 -19.81
C LEU A 58 -1.06 -2.42 -20.70
N TRP A 59 -1.12 -3.74 -20.54
CA TRP A 59 -2.09 -4.56 -21.27
C TRP A 59 -3.54 -4.27 -20.83
N ALA A 60 -3.78 -4.09 -19.53
CA ALA A 60 -5.10 -3.79 -18.97
C ALA A 60 -5.65 -2.43 -19.45
N ARG A 61 -4.79 -1.42 -19.68
CA ARG A 61 -5.19 -0.11 -20.20
C ARG A 61 -5.89 -0.17 -21.57
N HIS A 62 -5.62 -1.19 -22.36
CA HIS A 62 -6.23 -1.39 -23.69
C HIS A 62 -7.55 -2.18 -23.61
N ARG A 63 -7.95 -2.64 -22.42
CA ARG A 63 -9.18 -3.40 -22.23
C ARG A 63 -10.28 -2.54 -21.63
N LYS A 64 -11.50 -2.73 -22.15
CA LYS A 64 -12.71 -2.09 -21.62
C LYS A 64 -13.34 -2.86 -20.47
N GLN A 65 -13.00 -4.15 -20.35
CA GLN A 65 -13.58 -5.05 -19.34
C GLN A 65 -12.48 -5.87 -18.67
N ALA A 66 -12.66 -6.12 -17.37
CA ALA A 66 -11.85 -7.05 -16.61
C ALA A 66 -12.09 -8.50 -17.09
N LEU A 67 -11.18 -9.42 -16.74
CA LEU A 67 -11.29 -10.84 -17.12
C LEU A 67 -12.60 -11.50 -16.63
N LEU A 68 -13.21 -10.96 -15.58
CA LEU A 68 -14.46 -11.43 -15.01
C LEU A 68 -15.69 -10.66 -15.50
N GLY A 69 -15.57 -9.88 -16.58
CA GLY A 69 -16.68 -9.16 -17.21
C GLY A 69 -17.08 -7.84 -16.55
N ALA A 70 -16.48 -7.45 -15.42
CA ALA A 70 -16.74 -6.17 -14.80
C ALA A 70 -16.15 -5.01 -15.66
N PRO A 71 -16.78 -3.82 -15.68
CA PRO A 71 -16.23 -2.67 -16.39
C PRO A 71 -14.87 -2.27 -15.78
N MET A 72 -13.88 -1.97 -16.64
CA MET A 72 -12.57 -1.54 -16.21
C MET A 72 -12.65 -0.08 -15.77
N GLN A 73 -12.38 0.18 -14.49
CA GLN A 73 -12.32 1.53 -13.92
C GLN A 73 -10.86 1.88 -13.65
N LEU A 74 -10.23 2.56 -14.59
CA LEU A 74 -8.87 3.07 -14.40
C LEU A 74 -8.92 4.55 -14.01
N PRO A 75 -8.03 5.01 -13.10
CA PRO A 75 -7.94 6.43 -12.75
C PRO A 75 -7.64 7.28 -13.98
N THR A 76 -8.44 8.32 -14.20
CA THR A 76 -8.26 9.29 -15.29
C THR A 76 -7.67 10.61 -14.79
N ALA A 77 -7.67 10.84 -13.47
CA ALA A 77 -7.12 12.04 -12.87
C ALA A 77 -5.58 12.03 -12.99
N SER A 78 -5.04 13.01 -13.69
CA SER A 78 -3.60 13.22 -13.86
C SER A 78 -3.13 14.56 -13.28
N ALA A 79 -4.05 15.35 -12.68
CA ALA A 79 -3.71 16.63 -12.09
C ALA A 79 -2.97 16.44 -10.77
N ILE A 80 -1.78 17.07 -10.66
CA ILE A 80 -1.04 17.18 -9.41
C ILE A 80 -1.54 18.45 -8.72
N ASP A 81 -2.39 18.30 -7.72
CA ASP A 81 -2.92 19.38 -6.92
C ASP A 81 -2.28 19.45 -5.52
N ALA A 82 -2.54 20.55 -4.82
CA ALA A 82 -2.02 20.75 -3.46
C ALA A 82 -2.51 19.67 -2.49
N ARG A 83 -3.70 19.13 -2.73
CA ARG A 83 -4.30 18.09 -1.91
C ARG A 83 -3.52 16.77 -2.03
N LEU A 84 -3.16 16.39 -3.25
CA LEU A 84 -2.32 15.21 -3.50
C LEU A 84 -0.92 15.39 -2.86
N LEU A 85 -0.31 16.57 -2.99
CA LEU A 85 1.00 16.84 -2.43
C LEU A 85 1.00 16.80 -0.89
N THR A 86 0.00 17.42 -0.26
CA THR A 86 -0.11 17.40 1.21
C THR A 86 -0.40 15.99 1.73
N GLY A 87 -1.28 15.24 1.06
CA GLY A 87 -1.56 13.86 1.41
C GLY A 87 -0.34 12.96 1.29
N ALA A 88 0.42 13.09 0.20
CA ALA A 88 1.66 12.34 -0.02
C ALA A 88 2.74 12.70 1.03
N ALA A 89 2.88 13.97 1.39
CA ALA A 89 3.80 14.42 2.43
C ALA A 89 3.44 13.86 3.81
N LEU A 90 2.17 13.96 4.21
CA LEU A 90 1.68 13.40 5.49
C LEU A 90 1.85 11.89 5.55
N PHE A 91 1.52 11.19 4.45
CA PHE A 91 1.76 9.75 4.35
C PHE A 91 3.24 9.40 4.47
N GLY A 92 4.11 10.13 3.75
CA GLY A 92 5.57 9.90 3.79
C GLY A 92 6.17 10.12 5.17
N ILE A 93 5.75 11.17 5.89
CA ILE A 93 6.17 11.43 7.28
C ILE A 93 5.69 10.29 8.19
N GLY A 94 4.42 9.93 8.14
CA GLY A 94 3.86 8.86 8.96
C GLY A 94 4.53 7.51 8.70
N TRP A 95 4.77 7.17 7.43
CA TRP A 95 5.46 5.96 7.03
C TRP A 95 6.92 5.92 7.49
N GLY A 96 7.65 7.04 7.33
CA GLY A 96 9.04 7.16 7.75
C GLY A 96 9.22 7.03 9.26
N LEU A 97 8.31 7.59 10.06
CA LEU A 97 8.33 7.50 11.51
C LEU A 97 7.92 6.11 12.03
N ALA A 98 6.88 5.52 11.47
CA ALA A 98 6.35 4.24 11.93
C ALA A 98 7.14 3.03 11.42
N GLY A 99 7.76 3.12 10.24
CA GLY A 99 8.43 1.99 9.60
C GLY A 99 7.48 0.89 9.09
N PHE A 100 6.17 1.08 9.23
CA PHE A 100 5.17 0.11 8.77
C PHE A 100 4.51 0.54 7.47
N CYS A 101 4.45 -0.39 6.49
CA CYS A 101 3.56 -0.24 5.36
C CYS A 101 2.15 -0.76 5.72
N PRO A 102 1.07 -0.17 5.16
CA PRO A 102 -0.31 -0.61 5.44
C PRO A 102 -0.56 -2.10 5.20
N GLY A 103 -0.01 -2.67 4.10
CA GLY A 103 -0.18 -4.09 3.78
C GLY A 103 0.41 -5.02 4.84
N PRO A 104 1.73 -4.95 5.13
CA PRO A 104 2.36 -5.68 6.22
C PRO A 104 1.73 -5.43 7.59
N ALA A 105 1.24 -4.21 7.87
CA ALA A 105 0.56 -3.92 9.13
C ALA A 105 -0.73 -4.75 9.29
N VAL A 106 -1.56 -4.82 8.24
CA VAL A 106 -2.78 -5.64 8.25
C VAL A 106 -2.45 -7.13 8.40
N MET A 107 -1.40 -7.62 7.72
CA MET A 107 -0.95 -9.01 7.87
C MET A 107 -0.49 -9.30 9.32
N ASN A 108 0.25 -8.38 9.93
CA ASN A 108 0.77 -8.52 11.28
C ASN A 108 -0.28 -8.36 12.39
N LEU A 109 -1.53 -8.01 12.09
CA LEU A 109 -2.62 -8.01 13.09
C LEU A 109 -2.78 -9.39 13.76
N ALA A 110 -2.49 -10.47 13.04
CA ALA A 110 -2.52 -11.83 13.56
C ALA A 110 -1.47 -12.09 14.65
N THR A 111 -0.42 -11.29 14.74
CA THR A 111 0.65 -11.45 15.76
C THR A 111 0.27 -10.90 17.13
N LEU A 112 -0.89 -10.24 17.26
CA LEU A 112 -1.39 -9.62 18.49
C LEU A 112 -0.42 -8.60 19.14
N ASN A 113 0.49 -8.02 18.34
CA ASN A 113 1.41 -7.00 18.82
C ASN A 113 0.68 -5.66 18.96
N GLY A 114 0.75 -5.04 20.15
CA GLY A 114 0.06 -3.80 20.48
C GLY A 114 0.47 -2.62 19.57
N GLU A 115 1.72 -2.53 19.13
CA GLU A 115 2.21 -1.48 18.23
C GLU A 115 1.52 -1.55 16.87
N VAL A 116 1.32 -2.77 16.34
CA VAL A 116 0.63 -3.00 15.07
C VAL A 116 -0.84 -2.59 15.18
N TRP A 117 -1.50 -2.95 16.29
CA TRP A 117 -2.88 -2.58 16.53
C TRP A 117 -3.05 -1.07 16.63
N LEU A 118 -2.13 -0.38 17.34
CA LEU A 118 -2.13 1.08 17.45
C LEU A 118 -1.94 1.73 16.07
N PHE A 119 -1.01 1.22 15.25
CA PHE A 119 -0.77 1.72 13.91
C PHE A 119 -2.02 1.57 13.02
N VAL A 120 -2.64 0.40 13.02
CA VAL A 120 -3.84 0.15 12.19
C VAL A 120 -5.02 0.99 12.68
N ALA A 121 -5.20 1.16 13.98
CA ALA A 121 -6.23 2.04 14.54
C ALA A 121 -6.02 3.50 14.10
N ALA A 122 -4.78 4.00 14.17
CA ALA A 122 -4.42 5.35 13.71
C ALA A 122 -4.64 5.52 12.19
N MET A 123 -4.29 4.50 11.41
CA MET A 123 -4.54 4.48 9.96
C MET A 123 -6.04 4.58 9.65
N LEU A 124 -6.87 3.77 10.30
CA LEU A 124 -8.32 3.80 10.10
C LEU A 124 -8.93 5.13 10.56
N ALA A 125 -8.46 5.69 11.67
CA ALA A 125 -8.88 7.01 12.14
C ALA A 125 -8.53 8.11 11.12
N GLY A 126 -7.31 8.09 10.55
CA GLY A 126 -6.89 9.03 9.51
C GLY A 126 -7.74 8.92 8.24
N MET A 127 -8.04 7.71 7.79
CA MET A 127 -8.94 7.47 6.65
C MET A 127 -10.37 7.98 6.93
N GLY A 128 -10.88 7.75 8.14
CA GLY A 128 -12.19 8.25 8.58
C GLY A 128 -12.25 9.78 8.59
N LEU A 129 -11.22 10.43 9.14
CA LEU A 129 -11.10 11.87 9.17
C LEU A 129 -11.08 12.47 7.77
N GLN A 130 -10.27 11.90 6.87
CA GLN A 130 -10.22 12.31 5.47
C GLN A 130 -11.59 12.20 4.81
N HIS A 131 -12.30 11.09 5.01
CA HIS A 131 -13.63 10.90 4.46
C HIS A 131 -14.65 11.93 4.96
N MET A 132 -14.57 12.32 6.24
CA MET A 132 -15.41 13.38 6.81
C MET A 132 -15.10 14.74 6.19
N MET A 133 -13.81 15.08 6.03
CA MET A 133 -13.38 16.33 5.39
C MET A 133 -13.86 16.42 3.93
N ASP A 134 -13.83 15.32 3.19
CA ASP A 134 -14.30 15.27 1.81
C ASP A 134 -15.80 15.55 1.69
N ARG A 135 -16.59 15.05 2.61
CA ARG A 135 -18.03 15.32 2.65
C ARG A 135 -18.33 16.77 2.95
N THR A 136 -17.53 17.43 3.80
CA THR A 136 -17.72 18.85 4.16
C THR A 136 -17.28 19.79 3.04
N ALA A 137 -16.29 19.41 2.24
CA ALA A 137 -15.80 20.20 1.12
C ALA A 137 -16.68 20.12 -0.15
N SER A 138 -17.60 19.15 -0.21
CA SER A 138 -18.52 18.94 -1.35
C SER A 138 -19.88 19.64 -1.16
N HIS A 139 -20.07 20.40 -0.08
CA HIS A 139 -21.19 21.29 0.19
C HIS A 139 -20.77 22.76 0.08
#